data_d960342ade96280924b3c7d9c5a7ec7c
#
_entry.id   d960342ade96280924b3c7d9c5a7ec7c
#
_cell.length_a   1.000
_cell.length_b   1.000
_cell.length_c   1.000
_cell.angle_alpha   90.00
_cell.angle_beta   90.00
_cell.angle_gamma   90.00
#
_symmetry.space_group_name_H-M   'P 1'
#
loop_
_entity.id
_entity.type
_entity.pdbx_description
1 polymer ?
#
loop_
_entity_poly.entity_id
_entity_poly.type
_entity_poly.pdbx_seq_one_letter_code
_entity_poly.pdbx_strand_id
1 'polypeptide(L)'
;MLFRGQNILGYRPYADDVVDAFVEKSIANGIDIIRIFDCLNDIRNLQEAVDATNRIKQREGRGHAQVALSYTLGDAYTMEYWTSMAKKIEEMGADSICIKDMAGLLVPYKASELIKEMKAATKLPIQLHTHYTSGVASMTYLKAVEAGVDVIDCAMSPFAMGTSQPATEVMVETFKGTEYDTGYDQNLLAEIADYFRPYRDECLKTGLLNPKVMGVDIKTLLYQVPGGMLSNMVSQLKEQNAEDRYYDVLKEIPEVRKDLGEPPLVTPSSQIVGTQAVFNVLMGERYKMATDQTKDMLRGKYGKTVKPMNQAVIDKVIPGEEIRTERSGAYVENEMDKLEAEMKEWKQQDEDVLSYALFPQVATDFFKYRKAQQDKVDLSKADTKNGAYPV
;
A
#
# COMPACT_ATOMS: atom_id res chain seq x y z
N MET A 1 11.61 0.40 1.39
CA MET A 1 10.72 -0.08 0.29
C MET A 1 9.38 -0.50 0.88
N LEU A 2 8.25 -0.15 0.24
CA LEU A 2 6.92 -0.59 0.67
C LEU A 2 6.66 -2.02 0.17
N PHE A 3 6.12 -2.89 1.05
CA PHE A 3 5.95 -4.32 0.80
C PHE A 3 4.60 -4.80 1.35
N ARG A 4 3.76 -5.43 0.51
CA ARG A 4 2.38 -5.81 0.87
C ARG A 4 2.31 -7.20 1.51
N GLY A 5 3.10 -7.45 2.55
CA GLY A 5 3.10 -8.75 3.22
C GLY A 5 3.11 -9.93 2.23
N GLN A 6 2.21 -10.88 2.39
CA GLN A 6 2.12 -12.06 1.50
C GLN A 6 1.83 -11.74 0.02
N ASN A 7 1.37 -10.51 -0.27
CA ASN A 7 1.06 -10.08 -1.64
C ASN A 7 2.24 -9.39 -2.34
N ILE A 8 3.36 -9.18 -1.68
CA ILE A 8 4.59 -8.53 -2.19
C ILE A 8 4.27 -7.16 -2.84
N LEU A 9 4.09 -7.11 -4.16
CA LEU A 9 3.67 -5.94 -4.94
C LEU A 9 2.33 -6.16 -5.67
N GLY A 10 1.79 -7.39 -5.61
CA GLY A 10 0.61 -7.81 -6.35
C GLY A 10 -0.71 -7.67 -5.60
N TYR A 11 -1.73 -8.32 -6.17
CA TYR A 11 -3.11 -8.37 -5.65
C TYR A 11 -3.53 -9.79 -5.25
N ARG A 12 -2.61 -10.76 -5.29
CA ARG A 12 -2.80 -12.13 -4.83
C ARG A 12 -1.73 -12.49 -3.79
N PRO A 13 -1.96 -13.46 -2.92
CA PRO A 13 -0.89 -14.02 -2.10
C PRO A 13 0.10 -14.79 -2.96
N TYR A 14 1.38 -14.70 -2.62
CA TYR A 14 2.48 -15.47 -3.20
C TYR A 14 2.94 -16.53 -2.21
N ALA A 15 3.69 -17.52 -2.69
CA ALA A 15 4.30 -18.54 -1.87
C ALA A 15 5.37 -17.96 -0.93
N ASP A 16 5.64 -18.61 0.19
CA ASP A 16 6.60 -18.17 1.18
C ASP A 16 8.01 -18.07 0.59
N ASP A 17 8.42 -19.02 -0.25
CA ASP A 17 9.72 -19.01 -0.92
C ASP A 17 9.90 -17.85 -1.91
N VAL A 18 8.82 -17.39 -2.54
CA VAL A 18 8.82 -16.18 -3.40
C VAL A 18 8.96 -14.93 -2.55
N VAL A 19 8.28 -14.86 -1.39
CA VAL A 19 8.43 -13.76 -0.41
C VAL A 19 9.87 -13.66 0.07
N ASP A 20 10.46 -14.79 0.46
CA ASP A 20 11.85 -14.88 0.92
C ASP A 20 12.84 -14.39 -0.15
N ALA A 21 12.75 -14.94 -1.35
CA ALA A 21 13.62 -14.58 -2.45
C ALA A 21 13.50 -13.10 -2.82
N PHE A 22 12.28 -12.54 -2.77
CA PHE A 22 12.06 -11.14 -3.08
C PHE A 22 12.67 -10.21 -2.02
N VAL A 23 12.51 -10.51 -0.72
CA VAL A 23 13.13 -9.76 0.38
C VAL A 23 14.64 -9.82 0.27
N GLU A 24 15.22 -11.02 0.05
CA GLU A 24 16.66 -11.21 -0.10
C GLU A 24 17.21 -10.37 -1.24
N LYS A 25 16.63 -10.45 -2.44
CA LYS A 25 17.10 -9.65 -3.59
C LYS A 25 16.89 -8.16 -3.39
N SER A 26 15.84 -7.74 -2.72
CA SER A 26 15.63 -6.32 -2.41
C SER A 26 16.74 -5.77 -1.53
N ILE A 27 17.13 -6.48 -0.47
CA ILE A 27 18.21 -6.06 0.44
C ILE A 27 19.57 -6.14 -0.28
N ALA A 28 19.82 -7.21 -1.04
CA ALA A 28 21.05 -7.35 -1.83
C ALA A 28 21.22 -6.20 -2.82
N ASN A 29 20.15 -5.69 -3.41
CA ASN A 29 20.14 -4.58 -4.35
C ASN A 29 20.07 -3.20 -3.69
N GLY A 30 20.27 -3.10 -2.36
CA GLY A 30 20.48 -1.84 -1.65
C GLY A 30 19.27 -1.29 -0.90
N ILE A 31 18.19 -2.06 -0.72
CA ILE A 31 17.09 -1.68 0.17
C ILE A 31 17.51 -1.94 1.62
N ASP A 32 17.46 -0.91 2.46
CA ASP A 32 17.80 -1.02 3.88
C ASP A 32 16.60 -1.35 4.76
N ILE A 33 15.43 -0.75 4.45
CA ILE A 33 14.21 -0.88 5.24
C ILE A 33 13.11 -1.51 4.39
N ILE A 34 12.59 -2.65 4.81
CA ILE A 34 11.39 -3.27 4.25
C ILE A 34 10.19 -2.84 5.09
N ARG A 35 9.33 -1.96 4.55
CA ARG A 35 8.08 -1.52 5.20
C ARG A 35 6.96 -2.46 4.81
N ILE A 36 6.61 -3.36 5.72
CA ILE A 36 5.70 -4.48 5.50
C ILE A 36 4.32 -4.12 6.02
N PHE A 37 3.28 -4.20 5.18
CA PHE A 37 1.91 -3.98 5.61
C PHE A 37 0.95 -5.03 5.04
N ASP A 38 -0.18 -5.22 5.70
CA ASP A 38 -1.30 -6.00 5.22
C ASP A 38 -2.56 -5.14 5.12
N CYS A 39 -3.36 -5.35 4.08
CA CYS A 39 -4.54 -4.51 3.83
C CYS A 39 -5.68 -4.72 4.84
N LEU A 40 -5.66 -5.81 5.57
CA LEU A 40 -6.61 -6.13 6.65
C LEU A 40 -6.02 -5.92 8.05
N ASN A 41 -4.74 -5.54 8.14
CA ASN A 41 -3.93 -5.58 9.35
C ASN A 41 -3.85 -7.00 9.98
N ASP A 42 -3.96 -8.05 9.16
CA ASP A 42 -3.74 -9.42 9.60
C ASP A 42 -2.24 -9.70 9.73
N ILE A 43 -1.74 -9.59 10.97
CA ILE A 43 -0.31 -9.73 11.25
C ILE A 43 0.26 -11.09 10.83
N ARG A 44 -0.57 -12.13 10.71
CA ARG A 44 -0.13 -13.46 10.25
C ARG A 44 0.40 -13.43 8.82
N ASN A 45 -0.09 -12.49 7.99
CA ASN A 45 0.36 -12.26 6.62
C ASN A 45 1.68 -11.46 6.53
N LEU A 46 2.18 -10.96 7.65
CA LEU A 46 3.41 -10.16 7.72
C LEU A 46 4.61 -10.99 8.18
N GLN A 47 4.35 -12.08 8.93
CA GLN A 47 5.38 -12.85 9.63
C GLN A 47 6.49 -13.32 8.68
N GLU A 48 6.17 -13.89 7.52
CA GLU A 48 7.18 -14.41 6.59
C GLU A 48 8.15 -13.32 6.12
N ALA A 49 7.66 -12.15 5.76
CA ALA A 49 8.52 -11.04 5.34
C ALA A 49 9.39 -10.48 6.49
N VAL A 50 8.87 -10.48 7.73
CA VAL A 50 9.65 -10.10 8.92
C VAL A 50 10.75 -11.13 9.17
N ASP A 51 10.42 -12.43 9.10
CA ASP A 51 11.38 -13.52 9.33
C ASP A 51 12.46 -13.54 8.24
N ALA A 52 12.09 -13.35 6.96
CA ALA A 52 13.02 -13.23 5.85
C ALA A 52 14.02 -12.08 6.07
N THR A 53 13.51 -10.89 6.44
CA THR A 53 14.37 -9.72 6.73
C THR A 53 15.30 -10.00 7.89
N ASN A 54 14.81 -10.65 8.96
CA ASN A 54 15.62 -10.98 10.13
C ASN A 54 16.67 -12.05 9.84
N ARG A 55 16.38 -13.06 9.00
CA ARG A 55 17.38 -14.05 8.55
C ARG A 55 18.56 -13.37 7.83
N ILE A 56 18.25 -12.42 6.94
CA ILE A 56 19.31 -11.67 6.21
C ILE A 56 20.09 -10.77 7.17
N LYS A 57 19.41 -10.09 8.08
CA LYS A 57 20.02 -9.24 9.11
C LYS A 57 21.00 -10.02 10.00
N GLN A 58 20.63 -11.24 10.40
CA GLN A 58 21.53 -12.12 11.18
C GLN A 58 22.74 -12.59 10.37
N ARG A 59 22.56 -12.86 9.07
CA ARG A 59 23.61 -13.33 8.17
C ARG A 59 24.56 -12.22 7.74
N GLU A 60 24.04 -11.02 7.43
CA GLU A 60 24.77 -9.96 6.74
C GLU A 60 24.89 -8.64 7.53
N GLY A 61 24.21 -8.53 8.66
CA GLY A 61 24.15 -7.27 9.42
C GLY A 61 23.34 -6.15 8.73
N ARG A 62 22.52 -6.48 7.72
CA ARG A 62 21.75 -5.56 6.90
C ARG A 62 20.28 -5.97 6.89
N GLY A 63 19.40 -4.98 6.69
CA GLY A 63 17.97 -5.19 6.69
C GLY A 63 17.29 -4.70 7.96
N HIS A 64 16.15 -4.05 7.80
CA HIS A 64 15.31 -3.53 8.88
C HIS A 64 13.86 -3.86 8.56
N ALA A 65 13.23 -4.66 9.39
CA ALA A 65 11.82 -5.02 9.26
C ALA A 65 10.95 -3.97 9.95
N GLN A 66 10.31 -3.10 9.16
CA GLN A 66 9.34 -2.15 9.66
C GLN A 66 7.93 -2.64 9.37
N VAL A 67 7.12 -2.92 10.40
CA VAL A 67 5.72 -3.30 10.23
C VAL A 67 4.84 -2.05 10.22
N ALA A 68 4.04 -1.91 9.16
CA ALA A 68 3.12 -0.79 9.01
C ALA A 68 1.67 -1.21 9.28
N LEU A 69 1.04 -0.54 10.23
CA LEU A 69 -0.38 -0.68 10.53
C LEU A 69 -1.18 0.33 9.71
N SER A 70 -2.11 -0.17 8.89
CA SER A 70 -3.03 0.67 8.13
C SER A 70 -4.04 1.32 9.06
N TYR A 71 -3.87 2.63 9.31
CA TYR A 71 -4.75 3.38 10.20
C TYR A 71 -6.13 3.59 9.57
N THR A 72 -7.16 3.36 10.36
CA THR A 72 -8.55 3.55 9.95
C THR A 72 -9.44 3.82 11.16
N LEU A 73 -10.68 4.23 10.92
CA LEU A 73 -11.69 4.51 11.94
C LEU A 73 -12.78 3.43 11.92
N GLY A 74 -13.37 3.18 13.06
CA GLY A 74 -14.47 2.23 13.27
C GLY A 74 -14.48 1.72 14.72
N ASP A 75 -15.60 1.15 15.17
CA ASP A 75 -15.80 0.72 16.56
C ASP A 75 -14.82 -0.37 17.00
N ALA A 76 -14.32 -1.18 16.06
CA ALA A 76 -13.35 -2.22 16.33
C ALA A 76 -11.91 -1.70 16.45
N TYR A 77 -11.62 -0.50 15.97
CA TYR A 77 -10.28 0.10 15.97
C TYR A 77 -10.08 0.99 17.22
N THR A 78 -10.24 0.38 18.39
CA THR A 78 -10.11 1.03 19.69
C THR A 78 -8.63 1.29 20.03
N MET A 79 -8.36 2.08 21.06
CA MET A 79 -7.00 2.27 21.58
C MET A 79 -6.36 0.93 21.99
N GLU A 80 -7.14 0.06 22.62
CA GLU A 80 -6.70 -1.30 22.98
C GLU A 80 -6.30 -2.13 21.76
N TYR A 81 -7.05 -2.02 20.63
CA TYR A 81 -6.66 -2.64 19.37
C TYR A 81 -5.26 -2.21 18.95
N TRP A 82 -5.00 -0.89 18.87
CA TRP A 82 -3.70 -0.36 18.40
C TRP A 82 -2.55 -0.73 19.34
N THR A 83 -2.75 -0.63 20.66
CA THR A 83 -1.71 -1.00 21.64
C THR A 83 -1.44 -2.51 21.65
N SER A 84 -2.47 -3.34 21.48
CA SER A 84 -2.29 -4.79 21.35
C SER A 84 -1.53 -5.17 20.08
N MET A 85 -1.80 -4.47 18.98
CA MET A 85 -1.06 -4.67 17.73
C MET A 85 0.40 -4.28 17.86
N ALA A 86 0.71 -3.16 18.56
CA ALA A 86 2.09 -2.76 18.82
C ALA A 86 2.88 -3.83 19.59
N LYS A 87 2.28 -4.43 20.63
CA LYS A 87 2.91 -5.54 21.37
C LYS A 87 3.16 -6.76 20.51
N LYS A 88 2.17 -7.18 19.72
CA LYS A 88 2.30 -8.34 18.81
C LYS A 88 3.36 -8.14 17.75
N ILE A 89 3.52 -6.91 17.24
CA ILE A 89 4.56 -6.57 16.27
C ILE A 89 5.95 -6.63 16.90
N GLU A 90 6.10 -6.20 18.16
CA GLU A 90 7.34 -6.36 18.92
C GLU A 90 7.65 -7.86 19.13
N GLU A 91 6.67 -8.66 19.55
CA GLU A 91 6.79 -10.11 19.73
C GLU A 91 7.14 -10.83 18.41
N MET A 92 6.67 -10.35 17.30
CA MET A 92 6.98 -10.83 15.94
C MET A 92 8.45 -10.62 15.54
N GLY A 93 9.18 -9.75 16.25
CA GLY A 93 10.58 -9.45 15.96
C GLY A 93 10.80 -8.35 14.94
N ALA A 94 9.84 -7.46 14.75
CA ALA A 94 10.02 -6.26 13.93
C ALA A 94 11.01 -5.27 14.59
N ASP A 95 11.62 -4.42 13.79
CA ASP A 95 12.57 -3.41 14.25
C ASP A 95 11.91 -2.06 14.53
N SER A 96 10.79 -1.75 13.87
CA SER A 96 10.02 -0.53 14.08
C SER A 96 8.57 -0.69 13.61
N ILE A 97 7.71 0.23 14.06
CA ILE A 97 6.30 0.30 13.67
C ILE A 97 6.07 1.56 12.85
N CYS A 98 5.31 1.45 11.76
CA CYS A 98 4.79 2.61 11.03
C CYS A 98 3.27 2.68 11.19
N ILE A 99 2.74 3.79 11.68
CA ILE A 99 1.32 4.11 11.59
C ILE A 99 1.09 4.70 10.20
N LYS A 100 0.35 3.99 9.33
CA LYS A 100 0.16 4.34 7.92
C LYS A 100 -1.26 4.83 7.69
N ASP A 101 -1.42 6.14 7.66
CA ASP A 101 -2.70 6.83 7.43
C ASP A 101 -2.81 7.27 5.97
N MET A 102 -3.42 6.41 5.14
CA MET A 102 -3.53 6.60 3.68
C MET A 102 -4.54 7.67 3.25
N ALA A 103 -5.44 8.05 4.13
CA ALA A 103 -6.52 8.98 3.80
C ALA A 103 -6.46 10.28 4.61
N GLY A 104 -5.49 10.44 5.50
CA GLY A 104 -5.41 11.61 6.39
C GLY A 104 -6.54 11.63 7.43
N LEU A 105 -6.87 10.47 7.99
CA LEU A 105 -7.95 10.29 8.97
C LEU A 105 -7.51 10.62 10.40
N LEU A 106 -6.24 10.54 10.68
CA LEU A 106 -5.68 10.75 12.01
C LEU A 106 -5.61 12.26 12.32
N VAL A 107 -6.56 12.73 13.12
CA VAL A 107 -6.63 14.14 13.52
C VAL A 107 -5.65 14.44 14.66
N PRO A 108 -5.21 15.72 14.85
CA PRO A 108 -4.06 16.08 15.68
C PRO A 108 -4.12 15.55 17.12
N TYR A 109 -5.23 15.76 17.83
CA TYR A 109 -5.33 15.33 19.23
C TYR A 109 -5.43 13.82 19.40
N LYS A 110 -6.05 13.13 18.41
CA LYS A 110 -6.06 11.66 18.37
C LYS A 110 -4.67 11.09 18.04
N ALA A 111 -3.88 11.78 17.25
CA ALA A 111 -2.48 11.41 17.03
C ALA A 111 -1.67 11.47 18.34
N SER A 112 -1.82 12.58 19.10
CA SER A 112 -1.15 12.69 20.39
C SER A 112 -1.52 11.57 21.36
N GLU A 113 -2.81 11.23 21.44
CA GLU A 113 -3.30 10.12 22.28
C GLU A 113 -2.72 8.76 21.81
N LEU A 114 -2.85 8.47 20.51
CA LEU A 114 -2.39 7.22 19.90
C LEU A 114 -0.89 6.99 20.09
N ILE A 115 -0.07 8.01 19.80
CA ILE A 115 1.39 7.91 19.94
C ILE A 115 1.78 7.64 21.38
N LYS A 116 1.22 8.38 22.35
CA LYS A 116 1.53 8.16 23.78
C LYS A 116 1.20 6.75 24.23
N GLU A 117 0.02 6.25 23.90
CA GLU A 117 -0.43 4.92 24.29
C GLU A 117 0.40 3.82 23.62
N MET A 118 0.72 3.97 22.33
CA MET A 118 1.58 3.02 21.63
C MET A 118 3.01 3.04 22.16
N LYS A 119 3.59 4.21 22.44
CA LYS A 119 4.94 4.33 23.06
C LYS A 119 4.99 3.71 24.46
N ALA A 120 3.88 3.74 25.20
CA ALA A 120 3.77 3.04 26.48
C ALA A 120 3.63 1.51 26.33
N ALA A 121 3.12 1.03 25.19
CA ALA A 121 2.85 -0.38 24.93
C ALA A 121 4.03 -1.15 24.33
N THR A 122 4.98 -0.48 23.66
CA THR A 122 6.14 -1.09 22.97
C THR A 122 7.41 -0.27 23.13
N LYS A 123 8.55 -0.94 23.01
CA LYS A 123 9.88 -0.29 22.98
C LYS A 123 10.33 0.07 21.55
N LEU A 124 9.60 -0.40 20.54
CA LEU A 124 9.97 -0.16 19.15
C LEU A 124 9.85 1.32 18.79
N PRO A 125 10.73 1.84 17.93
CA PRO A 125 10.54 3.14 17.31
C PRO A 125 9.22 3.19 16.55
N ILE A 126 8.52 4.33 16.63
CA ILE A 126 7.25 4.57 15.95
C ILE A 126 7.44 5.64 14.87
N GLN A 127 7.08 5.31 13.65
CA GLN A 127 7.03 6.24 12.52
C GLN A 127 5.58 6.57 12.19
N LEU A 128 5.28 7.83 11.88
CA LEU A 128 3.97 8.26 11.41
C LEU A 128 4.04 8.69 9.96
N HIS A 129 3.20 8.06 9.14
CA HIS A 129 2.96 8.38 7.74
C HIS A 129 1.50 8.77 7.56
N THR A 130 1.20 10.03 7.25
CA THR A 130 -0.18 10.47 6.95
C THR A 130 -0.24 11.28 5.67
N HIS A 131 -1.32 11.07 4.89
CA HIS A 131 -1.59 11.86 3.70
C HIS A 131 -2.29 13.18 4.05
N TYR A 132 -2.10 14.18 3.21
CA TYR A 132 -2.62 15.54 3.42
C TYR A 132 -4.06 15.73 2.91
N THR A 133 -4.73 14.69 2.47
CA THR A 133 -6.02 14.73 1.76
C THR A 133 -7.11 15.48 2.56
N SER A 134 -7.17 15.29 3.88
CA SER A 134 -8.11 16.01 4.77
C SER A 134 -7.66 17.42 5.17
N GLY A 135 -6.41 17.79 4.92
CA GLY A 135 -5.84 19.09 5.27
C GLY A 135 -5.26 19.20 6.68
N VAL A 136 -5.32 18.17 7.52
CA VAL A 136 -4.89 18.24 8.93
C VAL A 136 -3.47 17.70 9.18
N ALA A 137 -2.82 17.09 8.19
CA ALA A 137 -1.63 16.29 8.39
C ALA A 137 -0.43 17.03 9.04
N SER A 138 -0.17 18.31 8.70
CA SER A 138 0.90 19.07 9.37
C SER A 138 0.63 19.28 10.86
N MET A 139 -0.63 19.58 11.22
CA MET A 139 -1.03 19.72 12.63
C MET A 139 -0.99 18.37 13.34
N THR A 140 -1.33 17.29 12.64
CA THR A 140 -1.22 15.92 13.13
C THR A 140 0.23 15.55 13.45
N TYR A 141 1.16 15.90 12.55
CA TYR A 141 2.60 15.67 12.78
C TYR A 141 3.13 16.50 13.95
N LEU A 142 2.75 17.77 14.05
CA LEU A 142 3.13 18.60 15.20
C LEU A 142 2.71 17.92 16.52
N LYS A 143 1.46 17.47 16.64
CA LYS A 143 0.95 16.82 17.83
C LYS A 143 1.53 15.43 18.08
N ALA A 144 1.89 14.72 17.04
CA ALA A 144 2.56 13.42 17.14
C ALA A 144 4.01 13.57 17.63
N VAL A 145 4.75 14.57 17.15
CA VAL A 145 6.13 14.87 17.58
C VAL A 145 6.13 15.29 19.07
N GLU A 146 5.26 16.20 19.46
CA GLU A 146 5.08 16.56 20.88
C GLU A 146 4.70 15.36 21.78
N ALA A 147 4.12 14.31 21.21
CA ALA A 147 3.74 13.07 21.89
C ALA A 147 4.84 12.00 21.91
N GLY A 148 5.97 12.24 21.22
CA GLY A 148 7.15 11.37 21.22
C GLY A 148 7.22 10.39 20.06
N VAL A 149 6.60 10.67 18.91
CA VAL A 149 6.84 9.90 17.68
C VAL A 149 8.31 10.06 17.25
N ASP A 150 8.94 8.96 16.82
CA ASP A 150 10.37 8.96 16.52
C ASP A 150 10.68 9.47 15.10
N VAL A 151 9.77 9.22 14.13
CA VAL A 151 9.96 9.59 12.72
C VAL A 151 8.63 10.04 12.11
N ILE A 152 8.68 11.06 11.25
CA ILE A 152 7.55 11.48 10.40
C ILE A 152 7.94 11.42 8.92
N ASP A 153 7.01 10.97 8.06
CA ASP A 153 7.22 10.95 6.62
C ASP A 153 6.77 12.27 5.99
N CYS A 154 7.66 12.93 5.28
CA CYS A 154 7.38 14.17 4.56
C CYS A 154 7.69 14.01 3.07
N ALA A 155 7.27 14.97 2.27
CA ALA A 155 7.60 15.09 0.86
C ALA A 155 8.23 16.44 0.55
N MET A 156 9.14 16.50 -0.43
CA MET A 156 9.69 17.79 -0.89
C MET A 156 8.57 18.68 -1.43
N SER A 157 8.62 19.96 -1.12
CA SER A 157 7.52 20.91 -1.35
C SER A 157 6.90 20.89 -2.76
N PRO A 158 7.63 20.66 -3.87
CA PRO A 158 7.02 20.56 -5.19
C PRO A 158 5.99 19.43 -5.33
N PHE A 159 6.15 18.33 -4.58
CA PHE A 159 5.29 17.15 -4.59
C PHE A 159 4.55 16.90 -3.27
N ALA A 160 4.59 17.86 -2.35
CA ALA A 160 3.91 17.78 -1.06
C ALA A 160 2.45 18.21 -1.14
N MET A 161 1.73 18.00 -0.04
CA MET A 161 0.33 18.41 0.15
C MET A 161 -0.68 17.61 -0.69
N GLY A 162 -1.95 17.99 -0.67
CA GLY A 162 -3.01 17.29 -1.40
C GLY A 162 -3.09 15.81 -1.05
N THR A 163 -2.89 14.93 -2.01
CA THR A 163 -2.85 13.47 -1.81
C THR A 163 -1.48 12.93 -1.38
N SER A 164 -0.47 13.81 -1.22
CA SER A 164 0.87 13.49 -0.71
C SER A 164 0.98 13.77 0.80
N GLN A 165 2.17 13.95 1.32
CA GLN A 165 2.48 14.23 2.73
C GLN A 165 2.73 15.72 2.97
N PRO A 166 2.87 16.17 4.25
CA PRO A 166 3.36 17.49 4.58
C PRO A 166 4.71 17.81 3.94
N ALA A 167 4.94 19.08 3.62
CA ALA A 167 6.21 19.51 3.03
C ALA A 167 7.37 19.39 4.02
N THR A 168 8.46 18.77 3.60
CA THR A 168 9.68 18.56 4.41
C THR A 168 10.22 19.88 4.95
N GLU A 169 10.41 20.88 4.08
CA GLU A 169 10.99 22.19 4.42
C GLU A 169 10.13 22.91 5.47
N VAL A 170 8.80 22.76 5.38
CA VAL A 170 7.87 23.38 6.33
C VAL A 170 7.97 22.70 7.70
N MET A 171 8.06 21.37 7.74
CA MET A 171 8.19 20.66 9.01
C MET A 171 9.55 20.91 9.68
N VAL A 172 10.63 20.95 8.90
CA VAL A 172 11.97 21.30 9.40
C VAL A 172 11.97 22.71 10.01
N GLU A 173 11.41 23.71 9.34
CA GLU A 173 11.32 25.08 9.89
C GLU A 173 10.39 25.15 11.11
N THR A 174 9.31 24.34 11.13
CA THR A 174 8.39 24.28 12.29
C THR A 174 9.09 23.84 13.58
N PHE A 175 10.05 22.91 13.48
CA PHE A 175 10.76 22.39 14.65
C PHE A 175 12.09 23.07 14.94
N LYS A 176 12.52 23.99 14.10
CA LYS A 176 13.80 24.70 14.24
C LYS A 176 13.90 25.44 15.56
N GLY A 177 15.02 25.25 16.26
CA GLY A 177 15.27 25.87 17.56
C GLY A 177 14.46 25.27 18.72
N THR A 178 13.73 24.19 18.52
CA THR A 178 13.06 23.41 19.55
C THR A 178 13.88 22.18 19.93
N GLU A 179 13.45 21.42 20.93
CA GLU A 179 14.03 20.10 21.26
C GLU A 179 13.88 19.07 20.13
N TYR A 180 13.03 19.33 19.13
CA TYR A 180 12.75 18.48 17.98
C TYR A 180 13.48 18.96 16.71
N ASP A 181 14.41 19.90 16.83
CA ASP A 181 15.17 20.41 15.69
C ASP A 181 15.98 19.30 15.01
N THR A 182 15.75 19.11 13.72
CA THR A 182 16.42 18.08 12.92
C THR A 182 17.84 18.46 12.51
N GLY A 183 18.21 19.75 12.61
CA GLY A 183 19.48 20.27 12.15
C GLY A 183 19.67 20.25 10.62
N TYR A 184 18.63 20.03 9.84
CA TYR A 184 18.73 20.05 8.38
C TYR A 184 18.95 21.46 7.84
N ASP A 185 19.82 21.57 6.82
CA ASP A 185 20.10 22.83 6.13
C ASP A 185 18.92 23.21 5.22
N GLN A 186 18.23 24.28 5.57
CA GLN A 186 17.09 24.82 4.81
C GLN A 186 17.49 25.30 3.40
N ASN A 187 18.72 25.79 3.21
CA ASN A 187 19.18 26.19 1.87
C ASN A 187 19.33 24.98 0.96
N LEU A 188 19.93 23.90 1.48
CA LEU A 188 20.04 22.65 0.73
C LEU A 188 18.66 22.05 0.42
N LEU A 189 17.71 22.08 1.35
CA LEU A 189 16.34 21.63 1.09
C LEU A 189 15.68 22.49 0.01
N ALA A 190 15.89 23.80 0.00
CA ALA A 190 15.39 24.69 -1.05
C ALA A 190 16.00 24.38 -2.42
N GLU A 191 17.30 24.12 -2.50
CA GLU A 191 17.98 23.68 -3.74
C GLU A 191 17.39 22.37 -4.28
N ILE A 192 17.15 21.39 -3.41
CA ILE A 192 16.50 20.12 -3.78
C ILE A 192 15.07 20.39 -4.31
N ALA A 193 14.30 21.25 -3.64
CA ALA A 193 12.97 21.63 -4.10
C ALA A 193 13.01 22.31 -5.48
N ASP A 194 13.96 23.20 -5.70
CA ASP A 194 14.13 23.88 -7.00
C ASP A 194 14.50 22.92 -8.12
N TYR A 195 15.30 21.89 -7.82
CA TYR A 195 15.60 20.82 -8.78
C TYR A 195 14.33 20.09 -9.23
N PHE A 196 13.38 19.84 -8.33
CA PHE A 196 12.14 19.09 -8.65
C PHE A 196 11.02 19.95 -9.23
N ARG A 197 11.06 21.30 -9.18
CA ARG A 197 10.01 22.17 -9.72
C ARG A 197 9.74 21.94 -11.21
N PRO A 198 10.75 21.89 -12.11
CA PRO A 198 10.51 21.64 -13.52
C PRO A 198 9.81 20.29 -13.80
N TYR A 199 10.14 19.26 -13.01
CA TYR A 199 9.48 17.93 -13.13
C TYR A 199 8.01 18.03 -12.72
N ARG A 200 7.70 18.75 -11.64
CA ARG A 200 6.31 19.01 -11.24
C ARG A 200 5.54 19.75 -12.33
N ASP A 201 6.14 20.78 -12.91
CA ASP A 201 5.51 21.59 -13.97
C ASP A 201 5.23 20.75 -15.22
N GLU A 202 6.13 19.85 -15.57
CA GLU A 202 5.92 18.90 -16.67
C GLU A 202 4.81 17.88 -16.35
N CYS A 203 4.76 17.36 -15.11
CA CYS A 203 3.66 16.48 -14.67
C CYS A 203 2.29 17.19 -14.72
N LEU A 204 2.23 18.46 -14.39
CA LEU A 204 1.00 19.27 -14.53
C LEU A 204 0.62 19.48 -15.99
N LYS A 205 1.61 19.84 -16.83
CA LYS A 205 1.41 20.09 -18.27
C LYS A 205 0.95 18.84 -19.03
N THR A 206 1.51 17.68 -18.70
CA THR A 206 1.15 16.40 -19.31
C THR A 206 -0.15 15.80 -18.76
N GLY A 207 -0.68 16.36 -17.65
CA GLY A 207 -1.86 15.83 -16.97
C GLY A 207 -1.57 14.61 -16.08
N LEU A 208 -0.31 14.20 -15.93
CA LEU A 208 0.11 13.15 -15.01
C LEU A 208 -0.23 13.53 -13.56
N LEU A 209 -0.02 14.80 -13.21
CA LEU A 209 -0.47 15.39 -11.95
C LEU A 209 -1.80 16.15 -12.20
N ASN A 210 -2.90 15.64 -11.66
CA ASN A 210 -4.21 16.22 -11.86
C ASN A 210 -4.49 17.31 -10.79
N PRO A 211 -4.65 18.60 -11.16
CA PRO A 211 -4.92 19.68 -10.21
C PRO A 211 -6.17 19.46 -9.33
N LYS A 212 -7.15 18.71 -9.81
CA LYS A 212 -8.40 18.44 -9.07
C LYS A 212 -8.19 17.66 -7.77
N VAL A 213 -7.11 16.84 -7.70
CA VAL A 213 -6.77 16.05 -6.52
C VAL A 213 -5.68 16.66 -5.66
N MET A 214 -5.23 17.88 -5.99
CA MET A 214 -4.19 18.59 -5.24
C MET A 214 -4.74 19.43 -4.07
N GLY A 215 -6.04 19.69 -4.06
CA GLY A 215 -6.71 20.36 -2.95
C GLY A 215 -6.98 19.44 -1.76
N VAL A 216 -7.35 20.04 -0.63
CA VAL A 216 -7.81 19.29 0.53
C VAL A 216 -9.33 19.10 0.47
N ASP A 217 -9.83 17.96 0.95
CA ASP A 217 -11.25 17.69 1.07
C ASP A 217 -11.56 17.09 2.45
N ILE A 218 -12.18 17.90 3.31
CA ILE A 218 -12.59 17.49 4.67
C ILE A 218 -13.61 16.34 4.65
N LYS A 219 -14.31 16.12 3.55
CA LYS A 219 -15.23 14.99 3.39
C LYS A 219 -14.53 13.64 3.46
N THR A 220 -13.21 13.61 3.24
CA THR A 220 -12.37 12.43 3.47
C THR A 220 -12.57 11.88 4.90
N LEU A 221 -12.72 12.75 5.89
CA LEU A 221 -12.98 12.33 7.28
C LEU A 221 -14.37 11.72 7.48
N LEU A 222 -15.34 12.05 6.61
CA LEU A 222 -16.70 11.51 6.66
C LEU A 222 -16.82 10.15 5.96
N TYR A 223 -16.22 10.03 4.76
CA TYR A 223 -16.35 8.82 3.93
C TYR A 223 -15.14 7.88 4.08
N GLN A 224 -14.06 8.34 4.71
CA GLN A 224 -12.81 7.59 4.95
C GLN A 224 -12.14 7.07 3.66
N VAL A 225 -12.33 7.78 2.55
CA VAL A 225 -11.89 7.34 1.21
C VAL A 225 -10.53 7.97 0.87
N PRO A 226 -9.49 7.16 0.59
CA PRO A 226 -8.20 7.67 0.14
C PRO A 226 -8.28 8.39 -1.21
N GLY A 227 -7.43 9.41 -1.43
CA GLY A 227 -7.42 10.20 -2.67
C GLY A 227 -7.23 9.37 -3.94
N GLY A 228 -6.38 8.35 -3.91
CA GLY A 228 -6.19 7.44 -5.04
C GLY A 228 -7.45 6.62 -5.38
N MET A 229 -8.23 6.24 -4.38
CA MET A 229 -9.52 5.56 -4.58
C MET A 229 -10.54 6.48 -5.24
N LEU A 230 -10.62 7.76 -4.81
CA LEU A 230 -11.50 8.76 -5.43
C LEU A 230 -11.17 8.96 -6.91
N SER A 231 -9.90 9.07 -7.26
CA SER A 231 -9.45 9.23 -8.65
C SER A 231 -9.85 8.04 -9.51
N ASN A 232 -9.65 6.81 -9.03
CA ASN A 232 -10.04 5.59 -9.74
C ASN A 232 -11.56 5.50 -9.93
N MET A 233 -12.34 5.84 -8.90
CA MET A 233 -13.79 5.85 -8.95
C MET A 233 -14.33 6.85 -9.98
N VAL A 234 -13.77 8.08 -10.02
CA VAL A 234 -14.14 9.08 -11.04
C VAL A 234 -13.86 8.56 -12.44
N SER A 235 -12.70 7.93 -12.65
CA SER A 235 -12.36 7.32 -13.96
C SER A 235 -13.34 6.22 -14.35
N GLN A 236 -13.65 5.30 -13.45
CA GLN A 236 -14.63 4.23 -13.70
C GLN A 236 -16.03 4.76 -14.02
N LEU A 237 -16.52 5.76 -13.28
CA LEU A 237 -17.82 6.38 -13.56
C LEU A 237 -17.83 7.09 -14.92
N LYS A 238 -16.74 7.76 -15.29
CA LYS A 238 -16.60 8.42 -16.58
C LYS A 238 -16.61 7.42 -17.74
N GLU A 239 -15.94 6.30 -17.62
CA GLU A 239 -15.95 5.22 -18.62
C GLU A 239 -17.37 4.64 -18.84
N GLN A 240 -18.23 4.70 -17.83
CA GLN A 240 -19.61 4.24 -17.87
C GLN A 240 -20.64 5.36 -18.14
N ASN A 241 -20.16 6.61 -18.41
CA ASN A 241 -21.02 7.81 -18.57
C ASN A 241 -21.98 8.02 -17.40
N ALA A 242 -21.52 7.82 -16.18
CA ALA A 242 -22.32 7.83 -14.94
C ALA A 242 -21.72 8.77 -13.87
N GLU A 243 -21.06 9.87 -14.27
CA GLU A 243 -20.44 10.82 -13.33
C GLU A 243 -21.44 11.47 -12.36
N ASP A 244 -22.71 11.57 -12.75
CA ASP A 244 -23.83 12.04 -11.92
C ASP A 244 -24.09 11.13 -10.70
N ARG A 245 -23.69 9.85 -10.75
CA ARG A 245 -23.83 8.88 -9.66
C ARG A 245 -22.71 8.94 -8.62
N TYR A 246 -21.77 9.88 -8.75
CA TYR A 246 -20.60 9.99 -7.86
C TYR A 246 -20.95 10.02 -6.37
N TYR A 247 -21.95 10.83 -5.98
CA TYR A 247 -22.35 10.93 -4.57
C TYR A 247 -23.10 9.69 -4.06
N ASP A 248 -23.76 8.95 -4.93
CA ASP A 248 -24.42 7.68 -4.56
C ASP A 248 -23.35 6.62 -4.24
N VAL A 249 -22.29 6.57 -5.06
CA VAL A 249 -21.16 5.67 -4.81
C VAL A 249 -20.43 6.03 -3.51
N LEU A 250 -20.22 7.32 -3.23
CA LEU A 250 -19.60 7.73 -1.96
C LEU A 250 -20.41 7.27 -0.74
N LYS A 251 -21.73 7.25 -0.82
CA LYS A 251 -22.60 6.74 0.27
C LYS A 251 -22.59 5.23 0.37
N GLU A 252 -22.39 4.53 -0.75
CA GLU A 252 -22.35 3.06 -0.79
C GLU A 252 -21.03 2.48 -0.27
N ILE A 253 -19.92 3.22 -0.35
CA ILE A 253 -18.59 2.78 0.12
C ILE A 253 -18.61 2.33 1.59
N PRO A 254 -19.11 3.11 2.56
CA PRO A 254 -19.19 2.68 3.96
C PRO A 254 -20.00 1.40 4.16
N GLU A 255 -21.07 1.23 3.40
CA GLU A 255 -21.93 0.05 3.48
C GLU A 255 -21.23 -1.21 2.93
N VAL A 256 -20.54 -1.11 1.80
CA VAL A 256 -19.72 -2.21 1.26
C VAL A 256 -18.56 -2.53 2.22
N ARG A 257 -17.92 -1.50 2.78
CA ARG A 257 -16.85 -1.69 3.77
C ARG A 257 -17.34 -2.45 5.01
N LYS A 258 -18.53 -2.11 5.50
CA LYS A 258 -19.18 -2.80 6.63
C LYS A 258 -19.47 -4.26 6.31
N ASP A 259 -20.02 -4.53 5.12
CA ASP A 259 -20.31 -5.90 4.67
C ASP A 259 -19.04 -6.76 4.57
N LEU A 260 -17.92 -6.17 4.19
CA LEU A 260 -16.63 -6.85 4.06
C LEU A 260 -15.81 -6.90 5.36
N GLY A 261 -16.44 -6.68 6.53
CA GLY A 261 -15.79 -6.82 7.84
C GLY A 261 -14.95 -5.62 8.26
N GLU A 262 -15.28 -4.43 7.79
CA GLU A 262 -14.63 -3.13 8.11
C GLU A 262 -13.12 -3.08 7.83
N PRO A 263 -12.62 -3.53 6.66
CA PRO A 263 -11.19 -3.44 6.36
C PRO A 263 -10.72 -1.98 6.32
N PRO A 264 -9.43 -1.70 6.61
CA PRO A 264 -8.83 -0.43 6.24
C PRO A 264 -8.92 -0.20 4.73
N LEU A 265 -9.11 1.05 4.30
CA LEU A 265 -9.14 1.40 2.89
C LEU A 265 -7.72 1.71 2.38
N VAL A 266 -6.99 0.67 2.08
CA VAL A 266 -5.62 0.68 1.55
C VAL A 266 -5.52 -0.36 0.42
N THR A 267 -4.58 -0.24 -0.51
CA THR A 267 -4.42 -1.23 -1.60
C THR A 267 -4.16 -2.64 -1.06
N PRO A 268 -4.88 -3.70 -1.48
CA PRO A 268 -5.96 -3.71 -2.48
C PRO A 268 -7.39 -3.51 -1.95
N SER A 269 -7.64 -3.54 -0.64
CA SER A 269 -8.99 -3.46 -0.05
C SER A 269 -9.78 -2.22 -0.48
N SER A 270 -9.12 -1.06 -0.61
CA SER A 270 -9.75 0.17 -1.11
C SER A 270 -10.30 0.02 -2.53
N GLN A 271 -9.58 -0.68 -3.40
CA GLN A 271 -10.03 -0.92 -4.77
C GLN A 271 -11.18 -1.93 -4.82
N ILE A 272 -11.12 -2.99 -3.99
CA ILE A 272 -12.19 -3.99 -3.88
C ILE A 272 -13.48 -3.32 -3.43
N VAL A 273 -13.44 -2.57 -2.33
CA VAL A 273 -14.59 -1.83 -1.78
C VAL A 273 -15.11 -0.80 -2.78
N GLY A 274 -14.21 -0.01 -3.40
CA GLY A 274 -14.59 1.04 -4.35
C GLY A 274 -15.25 0.50 -5.60
N THR A 275 -14.66 -0.49 -6.24
CA THR A 275 -15.21 -1.11 -7.45
C THR A 275 -16.55 -1.80 -7.15
N GLN A 276 -16.66 -2.49 -6.01
CA GLN A 276 -17.93 -3.10 -5.62
C GLN A 276 -19.02 -2.06 -5.35
N ALA A 277 -18.69 -0.93 -4.72
CA ALA A 277 -19.63 0.17 -4.50
C ALA A 277 -20.12 0.77 -5.84
N VAL A 278 -19.21 0.97 -6.81
CA VAL A 278 -19.59 1.39 -8.17
C VAL A 278 -20.58 0.42 -8.80
N PHE A 279 -20.30 -0.89 -8.76
CA PHE A 279 -21.20 -1.90 -9.34
C PHE A 279 -22.54 -1.95 -8.64
N ASN A 280 -22.59 -1.88 -7.31
CA ASN A 280 -23.86 -1.84 -6.58
C ASN A 280 -24.76 -0.69 -7.04
N VAL A 281 -24.17 0.50 -7.22
CA VAL A 281 -24.90 1.69 -7.67
C VAL A 281 -25.33 1.59 -9.13
N LEU A 282 -24.44 1.14 -10.03
CA LEU A 282 -24.75 1.04 -11.46
C LEU A 282 -25.77 -0.05 -11.77
N MET A 283 -25.74 -1.18 -11.05
CA MET A 283 -26.69 -2.29 -11.23
C MET A 283 -28.04 -2.06 -10.54
N GLY A 284 -28.14 -1.02 -9.67
CA GLY A 284 -29.34 -0.71 -8.91
C GLY A 284 -29.72 -1.75 -7.84
N GLU A 285 -28.88 -2.76 -7.65
CA GLU A 285 -29.04 -3.82 -6.66
C GLU A 285 -27.66 -4.22 -6.09
N ARG A 286 -27.56 -4.24 -4.76
CA ARG A 286 -26.30 -4.59 -4.06
C ARG A 286 -25.90 -6.05 -4.34
N TYR A 287 -24.65 -6.23 -4.74
CA TYR A 287 -24.05 -7.55 -5.04
C TYR A 287 -24.80 -8.35 -6.11
N LYS A 288 -25.54 -7.71 -7.03
CA LYS A 288 -26.06 -8.35 -8.23
C LYS A 288 -24.91 -8.82 -9.13
N MET A 289 -23.83 -8.05 -9.13
CA MET A 289 -22.56 -8.38 -9.74
C MET A 289 -21.46 -8.20 -8.70
N ALA A 290 -20.60 -9.20 -8.52
CA ALA A 290 -19.44 -9.14 -7.66
C ALA A 290 -18.18 -9.45 -8.46
N THR A 291 -17.12 -8.66 -8.24
CA THR A 291 -15.80 -8.90 -8.86
C THR A 291 -15.16 -10.15 -8.28
N ASP A 292 -14.19 -10.74 -9.00
CA ASP A 292 -13.44 -11.88 -8.48
C ASP A 292 -12.66 -11.51 -7.22
N GLN A 293 -12.15 -10.26 -7.15
CA GLN A 293 -11.48 -9.75 -5.94
C GLN A 293 -12.47 -9.65 -4.75
N THR A 294 -13.71 -9.22 -4.97
CA THR A 294 -14.75 -9.22 -3.93
C THR A 294 -15.05 -10.64 -3.46
N LYS A 295 -15.21 -11.59 -4.40
CA LYS A 295 -15.41 -13.01 -4.07
C LYS A 295 -14.22 -13.58 -3.30
N ASP A 296 -13.00 -13.25 -3.71
CA ASP A 296 -11.79 -13.71 -3.05
C ASP A 296 -11.63 -13.13 -1.64
N MET A 297 -12.08 -11.89 -1.42
CA MET A 297 -12.15 -11.31 -0.08
C MET A 297 -13.14 -12.06 0.80
N LEU A 298 -14.35 -12.34 0.29
CA LEU A 298 -15.36 -13.11 1.01
C LEU A 298 -14.90 -14.55 1.31
N ARG A 299 -14.10 -15.17 0.42
CA ARG A 299 -13.46 -16.48 0.64
C ARG A 299 -12.34 -16.45 1.69
N GLY A 300 -11.97 -15.29 2.22
CA GLY A 300 -10.87 -15.14 3.17
C GLY A 300 -9.48 -15.30 2.57
N LYS A 301 -9.31 -15.16 1.25
CA LYS A 301 -7.99 -15.28 0.58
C LYS A 301 -7.01 -14.17 0.94
N TYR A 302 -7.50 -13.04 1.41
CA TYR A 302 -6.66 -11.92 1.88
C TYR A 302 -6.32 -12.01 3.37
N GLY A 303 -6.93 -12.95 4.12
CA GLY A 303 -6.75 -13.10 5.56
C GLY A 303 -7.99 -12.72 6.37
N LYS A 304 -7.80 -12.47 7.66
CA LYS A 304 -8.87 -12.22 8.61
C LYS A 304 -9.16 -10.73 8.77
N THR A 305 -10.41 -10.33 8.61
CA THR A 305 -10.91 -8.98 8.89
C THR A 305 -11.12 -8.75 10.40
N VAL A 306 -11.11 -7.48 10.82
CA VAL A 306 -11.31 -7.10 12.23
C VAL A 306 -12.68 -7.49 12.76
N LYS A 307 -13.72 -7.38 11.93
CA LYS A 307 -15.08 -7.86 12.20
C LYS A 307 -15.46 -9.01 11.26
N PRO A 308 -16.40 -9.87 11.63
CA PRO A 308 -16.95 -10.84 10.69
C PRO A 308 -17.57 -10.14 9.47
N MET A 309 -17.39 -10.72 8.29
CA MET A 309 -18.07 -10.29 7.08
C MET A 309 -19.57 -10.61 7.15
N ASN A 310 -20.38 -9.87 6.41
CA ASN A 310 -21.85 -10.04 6.39
C ASN A 310 -22.24 -11.40 5.80
N GLN A 311 -22.81 -12.27 6.62
CA GLN A 311 -23.18 -13.63 6.20
C GLN A 311 -24.18 -13.63 5.04
N ALA A 312 -25.14 -12.69 5.00
CA ALA A 312 -26.10 -12.60 3.91
C ALA A 312 -25.43 -12.26 2.56
N VAL A 313 -24.32 -11.50 2.59
CA VAL A 313 -23.54 -11.21 1.39
C VAL A 313 -22.71 -12.44 0.98
N ILE A 314 -22.12 -13.17 1.93
CA ILE A 314 -21.44 -14.44 1.66
C ILE A 314 -22.39 -15.42 0.98
N ASP A 315 -23.56 -15.65 1.56
CA ASP A 315 -24.58 -16.58 1.04
C ASP A 315 -25.11 -16.18 -0.35
N LYS A 316 -25.14 -14.86 -0.63
CA LYS A 316 -25.57 -14.33 -1.94
C LYS A 316 -24.48 -14.48 -3.00
N VAL A 317 -23.21 -14.22 -2.67
CA VAL A 317 -22.13 -14.04 -3.64
C VAL A 317 -21.35 -15.34 -3.88
N ILE A 318 -21.13 -16.12 -2.82
CA ILE A 318 -20.34 -17.37 -2.83
C ILE A 318 -21.08 -18.49 -2.08
N PRO A 319 -22.32 -18.83 -2.48
CA PRO A 319 -23.17 -19.78 -1.74
C PRO A 319 -22.50 -21.16 -1.62
N GLY A 320 -22.36 -21.65 -0.38
CA GLY A 320 -21.84 -23.00 -0.11
C GLY A 320 -20.34 -23.17 -0.32
N GLU A 321 -19.60 -22.10 -0.61
CA GLU A 321 -18.15 -22.18 -0.71
C GLU A 321 -17.46 -22.18 0.67
N GLU A 322 -16.34 -22.87 0.78
CA GLU A 322 -15.52 -22.91 1.99
C GLU A 322 -14.78 -21.59 2.18
N ILE A 323 -14.81 -21.05 3.40
CA ILE A 323 -14.11 -19.81 3.78
C ILE A 323 -12.76 -20.17 4.41
N ARG A 324 -11.69 -19.59 3.90
CA ARG A 324 -10.33 -19.76 4.42
C ARG A 324 -10.16 -19.02 5.75
N THR A 325 -9.55 -19.66 6.72
CA THR A 325 -9.37 -19.14 8.09
C THR A 325 -7.91 -18.93 8.48
N GLU A 326 -6.99 -19.62 7.78
CA GLU A 326 -5.55 -19.49 8.00
C GLU A 326 -4.99 -18.23 7.31
N ARG A 327 -3.70 -17.93 7.53
CA ARG A 327 -3.00 -16.87 6.80
C ARG A 327 -3.03 -17.14 5.29
N SER A 328 -3.00 -16.07 4.52
CA SER A 328 -3.15 -16.17 3.06
C SER A 328 -2.09 -17.06 2.38
N GLY A 329 -0.84 -17.05 2.86
CA GLY A 329 0.25 -17.88 2.36
C GLY A 329 0.10 -19.36 2.65
N ALA A 330 -0.66 -19.76 3.68
CA ALA A 330 -0.85 -21.17 4.04
C ALA A 330 -1.55 -22.01 2.94
N TYR A 331 -2.17 -21.35 1.99
CA TYR A 331 -2.88 -21.99 0.87
C TYR A 331 -2.12 -21.92 -0.46
N VAL A 332 -0.86 -21.50 -0.43
CA VAL A 332 0.00 -21.37 -1.62
C VAL A 332 1.21 -22.28 -1.42
N GLU A 333 1.37 -23.27 -2.29
CA GLU A 333 2.54 -24.14 -2.30
C GLU A 333 3.77 -23.38 -2.81
N ASN A 334 4.97 -23.84 -2.42
CA ASN A 334 6.22 -23.25 -2.89
C ASN A 334 6.30 -23.26 -4.42
N GLU A 335 6.69 -22.14 -5.01
CA GLU A 335 6.64 -21.89 -6.45
C GLU A 335 8.04 -21.70 -7.07
N MET A 336 9.10 -21.40 -6.30
CA MET A 336 10.41 -21.00 -6.84
C MET A 336 11.03 -22.04 -7.77
N ASP A 337 11.02 -23.34 -7.42
CA ASP A 337 11.58 -24.39 -8.28
C ASP A 337 10.87 -24.46 -9.64
N LYS A 338 9.55 -24.31 -9.65
CA LYS A 338 8.73 -24.29 -10.86
C LYS A 338 9.05 -23.04 -11.69
N LEU A 339 9.11 -21.88 -11.06
CA LEU A 339 9.41 -20.61 -11.72
C LEU A 339 10.83 -20.60 -12.33
N GLU A 340 11.81 -21.16 -11.63
CA GLU A 340 13.17 -21.35 -12.15
C GLU A 340 13.19 -22.27 -13.40
N ALA A 341 12.41 -23.34 -13.37
CA ALA A 341 12.32 -24.25 -14.51
C ALA A 341 11.65 -23.58 -15.73
N GLU A 342 10.57 -22.83 -15.52
CA GLU A 342 9.88 -22.07 -16.57
C GLU A 342 10.76 -20.97 -17.17
N MET A 343 11.61 -20.34 -16.33
CA MET A 343 12.48 -19.24 -16.74
C MET A 343 13.84 -19.64 -17.30
N LYS A 344 14.14 -20.96 -17.37
CA LYS A 344 15.47 -21.48 -17.76
C LYS A 344 16.06 -20.85 -19.04
N GLU A 345 15.23 -20.59 -20.06
CA GLU A 345 15.68 -20.02 -21.34
C GLU A 345 15.79 -18.49 -21.32
N TRP A 346 15.12 -17.81 -20.37
CA TRP A 346 15.01 -16.36 -20.31
C TRP A 346 15.86 -15.74 -19.21
N LYS A 347 16.16 -16.54 -18.16
CA LYS A 347 16.89 -16.08 -16.98
C LYS A 347 18.32 -15.66 -17.31
N GLN A 348 18.66 -14.41 -17.01
CA GLN A 348 20.02 -13.88 -17.03
C GLN A 348 20.52 -13.51 -15.62
N GLN A 349 19.59 -13.24 -14.71
CA GLN A 349 19.83 -12.94 -13.29
C GLN A 349 18.64 -13.46 -12.46
N ASP A 350 18.82 -13.59 -11.15
CA ASP A 350 17.77 -14.15 -10.28
C ASP A 350 16.53 -13.28 -10.23
N GLU A 351 16.68 -11.95 -10.34
CA GLU A 351 15.57 -10.99 -10.38
C GLU A 351 14.62 -11.20 -11.57
N ASP A 352 15.09 -11.87 -12.64
CA ASP A 352 14.22 -12.19 -13.78
C ASP A 352 13.12 -13.18 -13.38
N VAL A 353 13.45 -14.15 -12.51
CA VAL A 353 12.48 -15.12 -12.00
C VAL A 353 11.42 -14.44 -11.14
N LEU A 354 11.84 -13.51 -10.28
CA LEU A 354 10.92 -12.72 -9.44
C LEU A 354 10.06 -11.77 -10.28
N SER A 355 10.63 -11.15 -11.31
CA SER A 355 9.87 -10.31 -12.24
C SER A 355 8.80 -11.11 -12.96
N TYR A 356 9.12 -12.32 -13.39
CA TYR A 356 8.16 -13.23 -14.02
C TYR A 356 7.08 -13.71 -13.03
N ALA A 357 7.45 -14.06 -11.80
CA ALA A 357 6.51 -14.48 -10.76
C ALA A 357 5.45 -13.41 -10.46
N LEU A 358 5.87 -12.14 -10.43
CA LEU A 358 5.02 -11.01 -10.08
C LEU A 358 4.23 -10.45 -11.27
N PHE A 359 4.86 -10.37 -12.44
CA PHE A 359 4.31 -9.74 -13.64
C PHE A 359 4.60 -10.55 -14.90
N PRO A 360 4.06 -11.78 -15.05
CA PRO A 360 4.48 -12.73 -16.08
C PRO A 360 4.38 -12.17 -17.51
N GLN A 361 3.29 -11.46 -17.82
CA GLN A 361 3.11 -10.91 -19.18
C GLN A 361 4.14 -9.80 -19.48
N VAL A 362 4.26 -8.83 -18.58
CA VAL A 362 5.16 -7.68 -18.76
C VAL A 362 6.63 -8.13 -18.77
N ALA A 363 6.97 -9.06 -17.87
CA ALA A 363 8.32 -9.64 -17.82
C ALA A 363 8.67 -10.39 -19.11
N THR A 364 7.75 -11.22 -19.61
CA THR A 364 7.96 -11.95 -20.89
C THR A 364 8.15 -11.01 -22.06
N ASP A 365 7.36 -9.95 -22.15
CA ASP A 365 7.51 -8.94 -23.21
C ASP A 365 8.86 -8.20 -23.11
N PHE A 366 9.27 -7.88 -21.88
CA PHE A 366 10.61 -7.30 -21.62
C PHE A 366 11.74 -8.27 -21.98
N PHE A 367 11.64 -9.55 -21.67
CA PHE A 367 12.68 -10.53 -22.00
C PHE A 367 12.82 -10.71 -23.52
N LYS A 368 11.72 -10.72 -24.25
CA LYS A 368 11.74 -10.70 -25.73
C LYS A 368 12.42 -9.44 -26.26
N TYR A 369 12.06 -8.27 -25.72
CA TYR A 369 12.70 -7.00 -26.07
C TYR A 369 14.20 -7.04 -25.78
N ARG A 370 14.62 -7.46 -24.55
CA ARG A 370 16.02 -7.57 -24.14
C ARG A 370 16.80 -8.48 -25.09
N LYS A 371 16.25 -9.66 -25.41
CA LYS A 371 16.86 -10.59 -26.36
C LYS A 371 17.02 -9.98 -27.75
N ALA A 372 15.98 -9.33 -28.25
CA ALA A 372 16.04 -8.66 -29.56
C ALA A 372 17.14 -7.57 -29.61
N GLN A 373 17.31 -6.81 -28.51
CA GLN A 373 18.39 -5.82 -28.40
C GLN A 373 19.79 -6.49 -28.39
N GLN A 374 19.95 -7.60 -27.68
CA GLN A 374 21.21 -8.35 -27.62
C GLN A 374 21.55 -8.97 -29.00
N ASP A 375 20.55 -9.52 -29.67
CA ASP A 375 20.68 -10.13 -30.99
C ASP A 375 20.78 -9.09 -32.13
N LYS A 376 20.70 -7.78 -31.81
CA LYS A 376 20.70 -6.64 -32.75
C LYS A 376 19.58 -6.70 -33.76
N VAL A 377 18.39 -7.10 -33.36
CA VAL A 377 17.21 -7.21 -34.20
C VAL A 377 16.54 -5.84 -34.39
N ASP A 378 16.05 -5.57 -35.62
CA ASP A 378 15.23 -4.40 -35.91
C ASP A 378 13.83 -4.55 -35.26
N LEU A 379 13.64 -3.95 -34.08
CA LEU A 379 12.39 -4.02 -33.35
C LEU A 379 11.20 -3.35 -34.05
N SER A 380 11.44 -2.43 -35.00
CA SER A 380 10.39 -1.81 -35.79
C SER A 380 9.70 -2.78 -36.75
N LYS A 381 10.41 -3.87 -37.09
CA LYS A 381 9.95 -4.95 -37.95
C LYS A 381 9.64 -6.24 -37.21
N ALA A 382 9.81 -6.24 -35.88
CA ALA A 382 9.60 -7.43 -35.05
C ALA A 382 8.10 -7.73 -34.93
N ASP A 383 7.71 -8.96 -35.23
CA ASP A 383 6.38 -9.49 -34.90
C ASP A 383 6.46 -10.29 -33.61
N THR A 384 6.26 -9.61 -32.49
CA THR A 384 6.34 -10.22 -31.16
C THR A 384 5.23 -11.25 -30.91
N LYS A 385 4.10 -11.17 -31.66
CA LYS A 385 2.99 -12.13 -31.52
C LYS A 385 3.33 -13.48 -32.11
N ASN A 386 4.06 -13.49 -33.22
CA ASN A 386 4.48 -14.70 -33.89
C ASN A 386 5.94 -15.08 -33.62
N GLY A 387 6.63 -14.34 -32.75
CA GLY A 387 8.03 -14.59 -32.40
C GLY A 387 9.01 -14.31 -33.55
N ALA A 388 8.63 -13.48 -34.50
CA ALA A 388 9.48 -13.12 -35.66
C ALA A 388 10.27 -11.84 -35.35
N TYR A 389 11.60 -11.94 -35.39
CA TYR A 389 12.52 -10.84 -35.10
C TYR A 389 13.49 -10.69 -36.28
N PRO A 390 13.10 -9.95 -37.34
CA PRO A 390 13.97 -9.76 -38.51
C PRO A 390 15.22 -8.95 -38.17
N VAL A 391 16.34 -9.30 -38.76
CA VAL A 391 17.64 -8.64 -38.61
C VAL A 391 17.68 -7.36 -39.44
#